data_6f9eabaa9ffe8e2202f70aa940c69c33
#
_entry.id   6f9eabaa9ffe8e2202f70aa940c69c33
#
_cell.length_a   1.000
_cell.length_b   1.000
_cell.length_c   1.000
_cell.angle_alpha   90.00
_cell.angle_beta   90.00
_cell.angle_gamma   90.00
#
_symmetry.space_group_name_H-M   'P 1'
#
loop_
_entity.id
_entity.type
_entity.pdbx_description
1 polymer ?
#
loop_
_entity_poly.entity_id
_entity_poly.type
_entity_poly.pdbx_seq_one_letter_code
_entity_poly.pdbx_strand_id
1 'polypeptide(L)'
;MKKLLSLLSVVREDWYSRPWWMNLTFYFCIYMTFVYLPFDFFLKPVEVDQEIWFGFTLTGWWAKATEPLHWIIYGLGAYGFWRMKTWMWPWSSVYVAQIVIAMFIWNILNDQGTLLSATISASIFSIPMVALWRSREKFDG
;
A
#
# COMPACT_ATOMS: atom_id res chain seq x y z
N MET A 1 3.58 33.76 12.81
CA MET A 1 2.56 33.10 13.64
C MET A 1 1.27 32.80 12.87
N LYS A 2 0.63 33.76 12.19
CA LYS A 2 -0.61 33.51 11.40
C LYS A 2 -0.46 32.45 10.31
N LYS A 3 0.66 32.43 9.57
CA LYS A 3 0.94 31.46 8.50
C LYS A 3 1.13 30.02 9.04
N LEU A 4 1.70 29.87 10.23
CA LEU A 4 1.84 28.56 10.88
C LEU A 4 0.48 28.03 11.34
N LEU A 5 -0.34 28.89 11.93
CA LEU A 5 -1.70 28.54 12.36
C LEU A 5 -2.59 28.13 11.19
N SER A 6 -2.48 28.82 10.04
CA SER A 6 -3.21 28.44 8.82
C SER A 6 -2.73 27.10 8.24
N LEU A 7 -1.46 26.78 8.30
CA LEU A 7 -0.94 25.47 7.89
C LEU A 7 -1.43 24.36 8.82
N LEU A 8 -1.44 24.59 10.13
CA LEU A 8 -1.94 23.64 11.10
C LEU A 8 -3.44 23.36 10.94
N SER A 9 -4.25 24.40 10.60
CA SER A 9 -5.67 24.18 10.33
C SER A 9 -5.90 23.32 9.08
N VAL A 10 -5.15 23.56 8.00
CA VAL A 10 -5.24 22.76 6.77
C VAL A 10 -4.87 21.29 7.02
N VAL A 11 -3.77 21.04 7.74
CA VAL A 11 -3.35 19.67 8.10
C VAL A 11 -4.40 18.99 8.99
N ARG A 12 -4.99 19.73 9.92
CA ARG A 12 -6.03 19.21 10.80
C ARG A 12 -7.29 18.87 10.02
N GLU A 13 -7.75 19.73 9.13
CA GLU A 13 -8.91 19.50 8.28
C GLU A 13 -8.69 18.30 7.36
N ASP A 14 -7.51 18.18 6.76
CA ASP A 14 -7.13 17.02 5.94
C ASP A 14 -7.16 15.73 6.77
N TRP A 15 -6.63 15.75 8.01
CA TRP A 15 -6.64 14.59 8.90
C TRP A 15 -8.05 14.09 9.21
N TYR A 16 -9.01 15.00 9.43
CA TYR A 16 -10.39 14.66 9.75
C TYR A 16 -11.27 14.38 8.53
N SER A 17 -10.78 14.63 7.31
CA SER A 17 -11.51 14.34 6.07
C SER A 17 -11.67 12.83 5.83
N ARG A 18 -10.83 12.00 6.47
CA ARG A 18 -10.79 10.54 6.34
C ARG A 18 -10.87 9.86 7.70
N PRO A 19 -11.36 8.61 7.79
CA PRO A 19 -11.20 7.78 8.97
C PRO A 19 -9.71 7.58 9.32
N TRP A 20 -9.38 7.53 10.60
CA TRP A 20 -7.99 7.43 11.07
C TRP A 20 -7.19 6.27 10.42
N TRP A 21 -7.83 5.12 10.21
CA TRP A 21 -7.19 3.96 9.58
C TRP A 21 -6.91 4.19 8.08
N MET A 22 -7.72 4.99 7.36
CA MET A 22 -7.42 5.41 6.00
C MET A 22 -6.24 6.40 5.96
N ASN A 23 -6.08 7.24 6.99
CA ASN A 23 -4.89 8.08 7.11
C ASN A 23 -3.62 7.23 7.23
N LEU A 24 -3.64 6.12 7.98
CA LEU A 24 -2.48 5.22 8.04
C LEU A 24 -2.15 4.66 6.64
N THR A 25 -3.14 4.22 5.88
CA THR A 25 -2.94 3.73 4.50
C THR A 25 -2.43 4.85 3.57
N PHE A 26 -2.97 6.06 3.70
CA PHE A 26 -2.51 7.23 2.95
C PHE A 26 -1.04 7.55 3.23
N TYR A 27 -0.64 7.66 4.50
CA TYR A 27 0.76 7.94 4.85
C TYR A 27 1.69 6.79 4.48
N PHE A 28 1.23 5.55 4.54
CA PHE A 28 1.98 4.42 4.03
C PHE A 28 2.22 4.56 2.51
N CYS A 29 1.21 4.92 1.72
CA CYS A 29 1.38 5.19 0.29
C CYS A 29 2.37 6.34 0.01
N ILE A 30 2.33 7.42 0.81
CA ILE A 30 3.30 8.52 0.73
C ILE A 30 4.72 8.02 1.02
N TYR A 31 4.91 7.26 2.12
CA TYR A 31 6.21 6.69 2.46
C TYR A 31 6.75 5.80 1.33
N MET A 32 5.93 4.90 0.80
CA MET A 32 6.31 4.04 -0.31
C MET A 32 6.71 4.84 -1.54
N THR A 33 5.93 5.87 -1.91
CA THR A 33 6.14 6.67 -3.12
C THR A 33 7.39 7.54 -3.04
N PHE A 34 7.66 8.17 -1.91
CA PHE A 34 8.71 9.21 -1.81
C PHE A 34 9.97 8.76 -1.08
N VAL A 35 9.93 7.65 -0.35
CA VAL A 35 11.07 7.16 0.44
C VAL A 35 11.50 5.77 0.00
N TYR A 36 10.62 4.77 0.21
CA TYR A 36 11.03 3.38 0.04
C TYR A 36 11.31 3.02 -1.42
N LEU A 37 10.38 3.24 -2.33
CA LEU A 37 10.55 2.85 -3.73
C LEU A 37 11.64 3.63 -4.48
N PRO A 38 11.86 4.95 -4.26
CA PRO A 38 13.04 5.62 -4.78
C PRO A 38 14.36 5.02 -4.27
N PHE A 39 14.41 4.67 -2.96
CA PHE A 39 15.57 3.98 -2.40
C PHE A 39 15.76 2.60 -3.04
N ASP A 40 14.70 1.81 -3.11
CA ASP A 40 14.72 0.45 -3.66
C ASP A 40 15.17 0.46 -5.11
N PHE A 41 14.59 1.34 -5.94
CA PHE A 41 14.89 1.43 -7.37
C PHE A 41 16.30 1.95 -7.68
N PHE A 42 16.74 3.04 -7.01
CA PHE A 42 17.97 3.73 -7.37
C PHE A 42 19.21 3.29 -6.56
N LEU A 43 19.03 2.83 -5.33
CA LEU A 43 20.14 2.63 -4.40
C LEU A 43 20.36 1.16 -4.03
N LYS A 44 19.34 0.32 -4.07
CA LYS A 44 19.47 -1.10 -3.74
C LYS A 44 20.13 -1.84 -4.90
N PRO A 45 21.19 -2.62 -4.66
CA PRO A 45 21.86 -3.40 -5.71
C PRO A 45 20.94 -4.45 -6.31
N VAL A 46 21.02 -4.66 -7.62
CA VAL A 46 20.20 -5.63 -8.37
C VAL A 46 20.39 -7.06 -7.85
N GLU A 47 21.60 -7.41 -7.40
CA GLU A 47 21.97 -8.74 -6.95
C GLU A 47 21.20 -9.19 -5.70
N VAL A 48 20.77 -8.24 -4.88
CA VAL A 48 20.03 -8.50 -3.63
C VAL A 48 18.57 -8.08 -3.71
N ASP A 49 18.14 -7.65 -4.90
CA ASP A 49 16.80 -7.14 -5.09
C ASP A 49 15.78 -8.25 -5.20
N GLN A 50 14.63 -8.04 -4.54
CA GLN A 50 13.53 -9.00 -4.49
C GLN A 50 12.19 -8.27 -4.44
N GLU A 51 11.26 -8.70 -5.29
CA GLU A 51 9.88 -8.23 -5.33
C GLU A 51 8.91 -9.40 -5.25
N ILE A 52 7.81 -9.23 -4.53
CA ILE A 52 6.81 -10.29 -4.36
C ILE A 52 5.53 -9.90 -5.12
N TRP A 53 5.19 -10.72 -6.11
CA TRP A 53 3.94 -10.59 -6.85
C TRP A 53 3.12 -11.88 -6.71
N PHE A 54 1.89 -11.77 -6.22
CA PHE A 54 0.98 -12.90 -6.00
C PHE A 54 1.58 -14.05 -5.17
N GLY A 55 2.58 -13.75 -4.32
CA GLY A 55 3.28 -14.73 -3.50
C GLY A 55 4.54 -15.33 -4.13
N PHE A 56 4.82 -15.03 -5.38
CA PHE A 56 6.06 -15.44 -6.05
C PHE A 56 7.12 -14.37 -5.92
N THR A 57 8.35 -14.78 -5.54
CA THR A 57 9.49 -13.87 -5.41
C THR A 57 10.18 -13.71 -6.76
N LEU A 58 10.19 -12.50 -7.29
CA LEU A 58 11.04 -12.09 -8.41
C LEU A 58 12.38 -11.62 -7.84
N THR A 59 13.48 -11.90 -8.52
CA THR A 59 14.84 -11.52 -8.08
C THR A 59 15.61 -10.80 -9.17
N GLY A 60 16.58 -9.99 -8.76
CA GLY A 60 17.50 -9.31 -9.66
C GLY A 60 16.79 -8.36 -10.64
N TRP A 61 17.12 -8.46 -11.91
CA TRP A 61 16.54 -7.60 -12.95
C TRP A 61 15.03 -7.73 -13.11
N TRP A 62 14.45 -8.90 -12.81
CA TRP A 62 12.99 -9.07 -12.83
C TRP A 62 12.32 -8.30 -11.70
N ALA A 63 12.92 -8.27 -10.52
CA ALA A 63 12.46 -7.43 -9.42
C ALA A 63 12.50 -5.96 -9.84
N LYS A 64 13.68 -5.46 -10.27
CA LYS A 64 13.88 -4.07 -10.74
C LYS A 64 12.89 -3.65 -11.82
N ALA A 65 12.59 -4.53 -12.78
CA ALA A 65 11.67 -4.22 -13.88
C ALA A 65 10.22 -4.00 -13.39
N THR A 66 9.83 -4.58 -12.26
CA THR A 66 8.47 -4.47 -11.71
C THR A 66 8.29 -3.38 -10.67
N GLU A 67 9.37 -2.85 -10.08
CA GLU A 67 9.32 -1.75 -9.10
C GLU A 67 8.60 -0.48 -9.62
N PRO A 68 8.79 -0.02 -10.88
CA PRO A 68 8.05 1.12 -11.39
C PRO A 68 6.53 0.93 -11.36
N LEU A 69 6.05 -0.30 -11.50
CA LEU A 69 4.62 -0.60 -11.39
C LEU A 69 4.13 -0.42 -9.95
N HIS A 70 4.87 -0.93 -8.96
CA HIS A 70 4.58 -0.65 -7.54
C HIS A 70 4.62 0.85 -7.26
N TRP A 71 5.59 1.57 -7.81
CA TRP A 71 5.70 3.02 -7.61
C TRP A 71 4.47 3.76 -8.14
N ILE A 72 3.99 3.41 -9.33
CA ILE A 72 2.75 3.97 -9.90
C ILE A 72 1.55 3.63 -9.02
N ILE A 73 1.42 2.40 -8.55
CA ILE A 73 0.30 1.95 -7.71
C ILE A 73 0.27 2.75 -6.40
N TYR A 74 1.40 2.89 -5.70
CA TYR A 74 1.47 3.64 -4.44
C TYR A 74 1.30 5.15 -4.66
N GLY A 75 1.82 5.71 -5.76
CA GLY A 75 1.60 7.11 -6.13
C GLY A 75 0.14 7.42 -6.41
N LEU A 76 -0.53 6.57 -7.17
CA LEU A 76 -1.97 6.65 -7.39
C LEU A 76 -2.75 6.47 -6.08
N GLY A 77 -2.33 5.52 -5.23
CA GLY A 77 -2.90 5.33 -3.90
C GLY A 77 -2.80 6.58 -3.03
N ALA A 78 -1.62 7.20 -2.97
CA ALA A 78 -1.41 8.44 -2.23
C ALA A 78 -2.33 9.56 -2.73
N TYR A 79 -2.38 9.78 -4.04
CA TYR A 79 -3.27 10.78 -4.64
C TYR A 79 -4.74 10.45 -4.43
N GLY A 80 -5.14 9.20 -4.63
CA GLY A 80 -6.51 8.74 -4.50
C GLY A 80 -7.05 8.87 -3.07
N PHE A 81 -6.28 8.48 -2.06
CA PHE A 81 -6.65 8.69 -0.66
C PHE A 81 -6.62 10.16 -0.25
N TRP A 82 -5.65 10.94 -0.75
CA TRP A 82 -5.62 12.38 -0.48
C TRP A 82 -6.89 13.07 -0.94
N ARG A 83 -7.36 12.74 -2.14
CA ARG A 83 -8.53 13.36 -2.78
C ARG A 83 -9.82 12.55 -2.63
N MET A 84 -9.80 11.44 -1.89
CA MET A 84 -10.92 10.51 -1.72
C MET A 84 -11.63 10.15 -3.02
N LYS A 85 -10.83 9.90 -4.07
CA LYS A 85 -11.33 9.72 -5.44
C LYS A 85 -12.26 8.52 -5.59
N THR A 86 -13.37 8.70 -6.32
CA THR A 86 -14.38 7.66 -6.58
C THR A 86 -13.79 6.39 -7.20
N TRP A 87 -12.80 6.52 -8.08
CA TRP A 87 -12.13 5.37 -8.71
C TRP A 87 -11.30 4.52 -7.73
N MET A 88 -10.97 5.02 -6.54
CA MET A 88 -10.33 4.20 -5.50
C MET A 88 -11.16 2.98 -5.13
N TRP A 89 -12.47 3.08 -5.21
CA TRP A 89 -13.35 1.92 -5.07
C TRP A 89 -13.70 1.36 -6.46
N PRO A 90 -13.55 0.06 -6.71
CA PRO A 90 -13.09 -1.00 -5.78
C PRO A 90 -11.57 -1.24 -5.79
N TRP A 91 -10.78 -0.49 -6.57
CA TRP A 91 -9.38 -0.82 -6.89
C TRP A 91 -8.45 -0.88 -5.67
N SER A 92 -8.65 -0.02 -4.68
CA SER A 92 -7.88 -0.09 -3.43
C SER A 92 -8.09 -1.42 -2.69
N SER A 93 -9.33 -1.89 -2.61
CA SER A 93 -9.65 -3.19 -2.00
C SER A 93 -9.13 -4.37 -2.84
N VAL A 94 -9.24 -4.28 -4.17
CA VAL A 94 -8.71 -5.30 -5.10
C VAL A 94 -7.19 -5.42 -4.97
N TYR A 95 -6.48 -4.30 -4.85
CA TYR A 95 -5.04 -4.33 -4.64
C TYR A 95 -4.67 -4.97 -3.29
N VAL A 96 -5.39 -4.64 -2.21
CA VAL A 96 -5.16 -5.30 -0.91
C VAL A 96 -5.53 -6.78 -0.95
N ALA A 97 -6.55 -7.18 -1.72
CA ALA A 97 -6.85 -8.60 -1.95
C ALA A 97 -5.68 -9.35 -2.62
N GLN A 98 -4.99 -8.71 -3.56
CA GLN A 98 -3.76 -9.26 -4.14
C GLN A 98 -2.68 -9.46 -3.06
N ILE A 99 -2.52 -8.51 -2.12
CA ILE A 99 -1.59 -8.65 -0.99
C ILE A 99 -2.01 -9.82 -0.07
N VAL A 100 -3.30 -9.99 0.21
CA VAL A 100 -3.80 -11.14 1.00
C VAL A 100 -3.38 -12.47 0.37
N ILE A 101 -3.59 -12.60 -0.94
CA ILE A 101 -3.21 -13.78 -1.73
C ILE A 101 -1.68 -13.96 -1.70
N ALA A 102 -0.95 -12.88 -1.94
CA ALA A 102 0.50 -12.89 -1.95
C ALA A 102 1.09 -13.33 -0.62
N MET A 103 0.59 -12.80 0.50
CA MET A 103 1.05 -13.18 1.84
C MET A 103 0.74 -14.62 2.18
N PHE A 104 -0.41 -15.14 1.73
CA PHE A 104 -0.76 -16.55 1.93
C PHE A 104 0.17 -17.46 1.14
N ILE A 105 0.31 -17.25 -0.16
CA ILE A 105 1.12 -18.07 -1.06
C ILE A 105 2.61 -17.99 -0.68
N TRP A 106 3.12 -16.79 -0.44
CA TRP A 106 4.52 -16.59 -0.07
C TRP A 106 4.89 -17.36 1.21
N ASN A 107 4.02 -17.31 2.23
CA ASN A 107 4.27 -18.08 3.47
C ASN A 107 4.26 -19.59 3.24
N ILE A 108 3.46 -20.10 2.29
CA ILE A 108 3.44 -21.55 1.98
C ILE A 108 4.69 -21.97 1.20
N LEU A 109 5.14 -21.10 0.29
CA LEU A 109 6.29 -21.40 -0.58
C LEU A 109 7.64 -21.14 0.11
N ASN A 110 7.65 -20.39 1.21
CA ASN A 110 8.87 -20.11 1.97
C ASN A 110 9.20 -21.28 2.90
N ASP A 111 10.45 -21.72 2.90
CA ASP A 111 10.93 -22.86 3.71
C ASP A 111 10.70 -22.72 5.21
N GLN A 112 10.58 -21.50 5.72
CA GLN A 112 10.28 -21.18 7.12
C GLN A 112 8.79 -20.93 7.39
N GLY A 113 7.96 -20.92 6.35
CA GLY A 113 6.54 -20.67 6.44
C GLY A 113 5.75 -21.92 6.85
N THR A 114 4.60 -21.70 7.45
CA THR A 114 3.64 -22.74 7.84
C THR A 114 2.25 -22.35 7.38
N LEU A 115 1.34 -23.34 7.28
CA LEU A 115 -0.08 -23.05 7.00
C LEU A 115 -0.67 -22.09 8.04
N LEU A 116 -0.24 -22.20 9.30
CA LEU A 116 -0.67 -21.29 10.37
C LEU A 116 -0.20 -19.85 10.12
N SER A 117 1.10 -19.65 9.81
CA SER A 117 1.64 -18.31 9.50
C SER A 117 1.00 -17.71 8.25
N ALA A 118 0.76 -18.52 7.21
CA ALA A 118 0.06 -18.11 6.00
C ALA A 118 -1.37 -17.61 6.30
N THR A 119 -2.11 -18.39 7.11
CA THR A 119 -3.49 -18.03 7.50
C THR A 119 -3.52 -16.77 8.36
N ILE A 120 -2.63 -16.62 9.32
CA ILE A 120 -2.55 -15.43 10.18
C ILE A 120 -2.24 -14.19 9.34
N SER A 121 -1.22 -14.24 8.50
CA SER A 121 -0.83 -13.13 7.64
C SER A 121 -1.97 -12.70 6.71
N ALA A 122 -2.58 -13.66 6.00
CA ALA A 122 -3.72 -13.39 5.13
C ALA A 122 -4.92 -12.80 5.90
N SER A 123 -5.20 -13.28 7.12
CA SER A 123 -6.28 -12.76 7.96
C SER A 123 -6.03 -11.30 8.37
N ILE A 124 -4.80 -10.94 8.74
CA ILE A 124 -4.43 -9.57 9.11
C ILE A 124 -4.67 -8.62 7.92
N PHE A 125 -4.20 -8.96 6.73
CA PHE A 125 -4.38 -8.13 5.54
C PHE A 125 -5.82 -8.14 4.99
N SER A 126 -6.64 -9.14 5.34
CA SER A 126 -8.07 -9.15 5.01
C SER A 126 -8.86 -8.06 5.74
N ILE A 127 -8.40 -7.59 6.90
CA ILE A 127 -9.08 -6.52 7.65
C ILE A 127 -9.14 -5.21 6.84
N PRO A 128 -8.02 -4.62 6.39
CA PRO A 128 -8.07 -3.41 5.56
C PRO A 128 -8.74 -3.65 4.21
N MET A 129 -8.63 -4.84 3.61
CA MET A 129 -9.34 -5.21 2.39
C MET A 129 -10.85 -5.05 2.55
N VAL A 130 -11.43 -5.66 3.58
CA VAL A 130 -12.88 -5.59 3.85
C VAL A 130 -13.29 -4.17 4.26
N ALA A 131 -12.48 -3.48 5.05
CA ALA A 131 -12.75 -2.11 5.45
C ALA A 131 -12.81 -1.17 4.22
N LEU A 132 -11.89 -1.28 3.28
CA LEU A 132 -11.87 -0.53 2.02
C LEU A 132 -13.09 -0.88 1.14
N TRP A 133 -13.42 -2.16 1.03
CA TRP A 133 -14.59 -2.60 0.26
C TRP A 133 -15.90 -2.00 0.79
N ARG A 134 -16.05 -1.95 2.11
CA ARG A 134 -17.23 -1.37 2.78
C ARG A 134 -17.26 0.15 2.79
N SER A 135 -16.21 0.80 2.34
CA SER A 135 -16.06 2.26 2.40
C SER A 135 -16.37 2.98 1.09
N ARG A 136 -17.15 2.37 0.20
CA ARG A 136 -17.52 2.94 -1.11
C ARG A 136 -18.00 4.40 -1.01
N GLU A 137 -18.90 4.68 -0.07
CA GLU A 137 -19.54 5.98 0.12
C GLU A 137 -18.59 7.08 0.61
N LYS A 138 -17.38 6.71 1.05
CA LYS A 138 -16.37 7.68 1.49
C LYS A 138 -15.52 8.21 0.33
N PHE A 139 -15.55 7.53 -0.80
CA PHE A 139 -14.85 7.92 -2.02
C PHE A 139 -15.80 8.70 -2.92
N ASP A 140 -15.92 10.01 -2.67
CA ASP A 140 -16.87 10.91 -3.32
C ASP A 140 -16.19 12.10 -4.04
N GLY A 141 -14.85 12.13 -4.02
CA GLY A 141 -13.99 13.20 -4.56
C GLY A 141 -13.64 13.13 -6.06
#